data_b4d0593c05a8503767e575ebdc9f8325
#
_entry.id   b4d0593c05a8503767e575ebdc9f8325
#
_cell.length_a   1.000
_cell.length_b   1.000
_cell.length_c   1.000
_cell.angle_alpha   90.00
_cell.angle_beta   90.00
_cell.angle_gamma   90.00
#
_symmetry.space_group_name_H-M   'P 1'
#
loop_
_entity.id
_entity.type
_entity.pdbx_description
1 polymer ?
#
loop_
_entity_poly.entity_id
_entity_poly.type
_entity_poly.pdbx_seq_one_letter_code
_entity_poly.pdbx_strand_id
1 'polypeptide(L)'
;MTYRLSGRLLNKGLMGAVVALLLLMSLLVPARAELVQFVYTSDQHYGITRKAFRGLDKVSSREVNAAMVQAINTLPGITLPEDGGVRAGQPVQWADAVISTGDIANRMEGTDERLIPSATECWALFEKQYINGVSLKDRAGKAAEVLAIPGNHDVTNAVGFYKAMAPAKDNGSLLAMYNRANNTSLAPEAFDAKRDKVFLNREYGGVRLLFVQMWPDSAA
;
A
#
# COMPACT_ATOMS: atom_id res chain seq x y z
N MET A 1 -4.70 -44.15 -68.80
CA MET A 1 -3.94 -42.93 -68.45
C MET A 1 -4.57 -42.36 -67.20
N THR A 2 -3.95 -42.61 -66.05
CA THR A 2 -4.57 -42.46 -64.68
C THR A 2 -4.19 -41.15 -64.09
N TYR A 3 -5.18 -40.27 -63.81
CA TYR A 3 -5.04 -39.07 -63.03
C TYR A 3 -5.09 -39.41 -61.53
N ARG A 4 -3.95 -39.49 -60.92
CA ARG A 4 -3.81 -39.51 -59.48
C ARG A 4 -2.75 -38.48 -59.05
N LEU A 5 -3.10 -37.21 -58.92
CA LEU A 5 -2.24 -36.18 -58.36
C LEU A 5 -3.04 -34.91 -58.03
N SER A 6 -3.97 -34.90 -57.04
CA SER A 6 -4.47 -33.66 -56.52
C SER A 6 -4.86 -33.68 -55.03
N GLY A 7 -5.00 -34.87 -54.41
CA GLY A 7 -5.49 -34.95 -53.04
C GLY A 7 -4.50 -34.56 -51.94
N ARG A 8 -3.19 -34.63 -52.18
CA ARG A 8 -2.18 -34.37 -51.11
C ARG A 8 -1.78 -32.90 -50.93
N LEU A 9 -1.95 -32.08 -51.96
CA LEU A 9 -1.64 -30.64 -51.88
C LEU A 9 -2.75 -29.86 -51.24
N LEU A 10 -4.02 -30.24 -51.45
CA LEU A 10 -5.16 -29.60 -50.80
C LEU A 10 -5.14 -29.80 -49.28
N ASN A 11 -4.72 -30.98 -48.80
CA ASN A 11 -4.65 -31.28 -47.37
C ASN A 11 -3.55 -30.46 -46.62
N LYS A 12 -2.44 -30.15 -47.27
CA LYS A 12 -1.37 -29.36 -46.65
C LYS A 12 -1.73 -27.89 -46.54
N GLY A 13 -2.43 -27.33 -47.54
CA GLY A 13 -2.93 -25.94 -47.48
C GLY A 13 -4.02 -25.76 -46.45
N LEU A 14 -4.97 -26.70 -46.37
CA LEU A 14 -6.04 -26.67 -45.38
C LEU A 14 -5.49 -26.81 -43.94
N MET A 15 -4.51 -27.68 -43.73
CA MET A 15 -3.88 -27.87 -42.44
C MET A 15 -3.07 -26.60 -41.99
N GLY A 16 -2.39 -25.95 -42.94
CA GLY A 16 -1.71 -24.68 -42.70
C GLY A 16 -2.67 -23.54 -42.36
N ALA A 17 -3.81 -23.46 -43.06
CA ALA A 17 -4.84 -22.47 -42.78
C ALA A 17 -5.51 -22.68 -41.39
N VAL A 18 -5.77 -23.93 -41.01
CA VAL A 18 -6.34 -24.27 -39.69
C VAL A 18 -5.36 -23.96 -38.58
N VAL A 19 -4.07 -24.27 -38.74
CA VAL A 19 -3.03 -23.93 -37.76
C VAL A 19 -2.86 -22.41 -37.62
N ALA A 20 -2.86 -21.67 -38.73
CA ALA A 20 -2.81 -20.23 -38.74
C ALA A 20 -4.03 -19.60 -38.05
N LEU A 21 -5.23 -20.14 -38.30
CA LEU A 21 -6.46 -19.68 -37.64
C LEU A 21 -6.46 -19.98 -36.15
N LEU A 22 -5.97 -21.14 -35.71
CA LEU A 22 -5.83 -21.47 -34.29
C LEU A 22 -4.79 -20.58 -33.59
N LEU A 23 -3.70 -20.26 -34.28
CA LEU A 23 -2.70 -19.28 -33.76
C LEU A 23 -3.28 -17.87 -33.68
N LEU A 24 -4.06 -17.44 -34.68
CA LEU A 24 -4.77 -16.15 -34.61
C LEU A 24 -5.80 -16.12 -33.48
N MET A 25 -6.56 -17.19 -33.29
CA MET A 25 -7.54 -17.28 -32.21
C MET A 25 -6.88 -17.30 -30.82
N SER A 26 -5.67 -17.86 -30.70
CA SER A 26 -4.91 -17.79 -29.45
C SER A 26 -4.40 -16.37 -29.12
N LEU A 27 -4.24 -15.50 -30.12
CA LEU A 27 -3.89 -14.09 -29.96
C LEU A 27 -5.10 -13.21 -29.61
N LEU A 28 -6.33 -13.74 -29.79
CA LEU A 28 -7.59 -13.04 -29.47
C LEU A 28 -8.14 -13.40 -28.09
N VAL A 29 -7.38 -14.10 -27.25
CA VAL A 29 -7.77 -14.24 -25.85
C VAL A 29 -7.79 -12.84 -25.26
N PRO A 30 -8.97 -12.30 -24.89
CA PRO A 30 -9.01 -11.00 -24.29
C PRO A 30 -8.10 -11.03 -23.07
N ALA A 31 -7.15 -10.07 -22.99
CA ALA A 31 -6.33 -9.90 -21.81
C ALA A 31 -7.31 -9.70 -20.66
N ARG A 32 -7.53 -10.74 -19.88
CA ARG A 32 -8.41 -10.67 -18.71
C ARG A 32 -7.73 -9.71 -17.78
N ALA A 33 -8.38 -8.57 -17.52
CA ALA A 33 -7.86 -7.60 -16.57
C ALA A 33 -7.57 -8.35 -15.26
N GLU A 34 -6.32 -8.29 -14.86
CA GLU A 34 -5.92 -8.97 -13.64
C GLU A 34 -6.52 -8.23 -12.45
N LEU A 35 -7.17 -8.95 -11.56
CA LEU A 35 -7.73 -8.34 -10.36
C LEU A 35 -6.60 -7.88 -9.47
N VAL A 36 -6.65 -6.64 -9.00
CA VAL A 36 -5.77 -6.10 -7.96
C VAL A 36 -6.58 -5.78 -6.71
N GLN A 37 -6.03 -6.08 -5.55
CA GLN A 37 -6.69 -5.88 -4.27
C GLN A 37 -5.74 -5.17 -3.30
N PHE A 38 -6.22 -4.09 -2.69
CA PHE A 38 -5.46 -3.30 -1.74
C PHE A 38 -6.27 -3.10 -0.46
N VAL A 39 -5.56 -3.06 0.66
CA VAL A 39 -6.09 -2.55 1.91
C VAL A 39 -5.59 -1.13 2.07
N TYR A 40 -6.52 -0.17 2.18
CA TYR A 40 -6.18 1.22 2.47
C TYR A 40 -6.39 1.51 3.94
N THR A 41 -5.42 2.19 4.53
CA THR A 41 -5.48 2.70 5.90
C THR A 41 -4.84 4.07 5.96
N SER A 42 -5.17 4.86 6.97
CA SER A 42 -4.69 6.21 7.18
C SER A 42 -4.82 6.56 8.66
N ASP A 43 -4.20 7.67 9.06
CA ASP A 43 -4.47 8.31 10.34
C ASP A 43 -4.21 7.40 11.57
N GLN A 44 -3.10 6.70 11.55
CA GLN A 44 -2.69 5.86 12.67
C GLN A 44 -2.50 6.66 13.94
N HIS A 45 -2.00 7.89 13.82
CA HIS A 45 -1.87 8.86 14.89
C HIS A 45 -1.36 8.26 16.20
N TYR A 46 -0.20 7.62 16.15
CA TYR A 46 0.44 7.17 17.38
C TYR A 46 0.69 8.37 18.29
N GLY A 47 0.20 8.28 19.52
CA GLY A 47 0.28 9.34 20.51
C GLY A 47 -1.06 9.99 20.85
N ILE A 48 -2.16 9.66 20.16
CA ILE A 48 -3.48 10.08 20.62
C ILE A 48 -4.17 9.01 21.45
N THR A 49 -5.13 9.46 22.24
CA THR A 49 -6.03 8.61 23.02
C THR A 49 -7.44 8.76 22.46
N ARG A 50 -8.06 7.67 22.09
CA ARG A 50 -9.48 7.65 21.68
C ARG A 50 -10.37 7.73 22.90
N LYS A 51 -11.42 8.57 22.85
CA LYS A 51 -12.38 8.71 23.93
C LYS A 51 -13.03 7.37 24.27
N ALA A 52 -13.43 6.63 23.24
CA ALA A 52 -13.99 5.30 23.39
C ALA A 52 -13.60 4.41 22.22
N PHE A 53 -13.36 3.13 22.48
CA PHE A 53 -13.12 2.12 21.47
C PHE A 53 -13.53 0.73 22.00
N ARG A 54 -14.44 0.06 21.30
CA ARG A 54 -14.95 -1.29 21.65
C ARG A 54 -15.45 -1.38 23.11
N GLY A 55 -16.16 -0.35 23.56
CA GLY A 55 -16.72 -0.27 24.93
C GLY A 55 -15.72 0.13 26.01
N LEU A 56 -14.47 0.38 25.68
CA LEU A 56 -13.45 0.87 26.59
C LEU A 56 -13.24 2.35 26.40
N ASP A 57 -13.04 3.09 27.51
CA ASP A 57 -12.72 4.51 27.49
C ASP A 57 -11.20 4.73 27.49
N LYS A 58 -10.78 5.88 26.92
CA LYS A 58 -9.41 6.36 26.93
C LYS A 58 -8.41 5.36 26.36
N VAL A 59 -8.77 4.71 25.25
CA VAL A 59 -7.93 3.69 24.59
C VAL A 59 -6.83 4.37 23.79
N SER A 60 -5.60 3.90 23.95
CA SER A 60 -4.45 4.42 23.21
C SER A 60 -4.55 4.10 21.72
N SER A 61 -4.05 4.98 20.85
CA SER A 61 -3.94 4.71 19.41
C SER A 61 -3.15 3.43 19.12
N ARG A 62 -2.18 3.08 19.96
CA ARG A 62 -1.42 1.82 19.84
C ARG A 62 -2.34 0.59 19.94
N GLU A 63 -3.29 0.58 20.87
CA GLU A 63 -4.26 -0.51 21.02
C GLU A 63 -5.26 -0.53 19.85
N VAL A 64 -5.71 0.64 19.41
CA VAL A 64 -6.60 0.77 18.24
C VAL A 64 -5.92 0.24 17.00
N ASN A 65 -4.68 0.61 16.75
CA ASN A 65 -3.90 0.15 15.60
C ASN A 65 -3.59 -1.36 15.69
N ALA A 66 -3.30 -1.88 16.88
CA ALA A 66 -3.16 -3.34 17.05
C ALA A 66 -4.44 -4.08 16.66
N ALA A 67 -5.61 -3.57 17.07
CA ALA A 67 -6.89 -4.15 16.67
C ALA A 67 -7.17 -4.01 15.17
N MET A 68 -6.73 -2.91 14.53
CA MET A 68 -6.82 -2.71 13.09
C MET A 68 -5.97 -3.77 12.35
N VAL A 69 -4.71 -3.94 12.73
CA VAL A 69 -3.82 -4.95 12.12
C VAL A 69 -4.38 -6.36 12.32
N GLN A 70 -4.93 -6.66 13.49
CA GLN A 70 -5.62 -7.92 13.71
C GLN A 70 -6.79 -8.11 12.76
N ALA A 71 -7.63 -7.08 12.55
CA ALA A 71 -8.74 -7.14 11.60
C ALA A 71 -8.23 -7.32 10.15
N ILE A 72 -7.18 -6.61 9.76
CA ILE A 72 -6.53 -6.78 8.44
C ILE A 72 -6.10 -8.24 8.25
N ASN A 73 -5.49 -8.85 9.26
CA ASN A 73 -5.00 -10.22 9.18
C ASN A 73 -6.13 -11.27 9.09
N THR A 74 -7.37 -10.92 9.44
CA THR A 74 -8.52 -11.79 9.31
C THR A 74 -9.26 -11.66 7.97
N LEU A 75 -8.87 -10.72 7.11
CA LEU A 75 -9.54 -10.51 5.82
C LEU A 75 -9.66 -11.77 4.94
N PRO A 76 -8.67 -12.68 4.87
CA PRO A 76 -8.82 -13.90 4.07
C PRO A 76 -9.98 -14.81 4.48
N GLY A 77 -10.50 -14.65 5.69
CA GLY A 77 -11.68 -15.37 6.18
C GLY A 77 -13.01 -14.66 5.96
N ILE A 78 -13.00 -13.50 5.30
CA ILE A 78 -14.19 -12.67 5.08
C ILE A 78 -14.69 -12.82 3.66
N THR A 79 -16.02 -12.93 3.50
CA THR A 79 -16.70 -12.84 2.22
C THR A 79 -17.14 -11.39 2.00
N LEU A 80 -16.87 -10.85 0.80
CA LEU A 80 -17.32 -9.52 0.41
C LEU A 80 -18.85 -9.44 0.39
N PRO A 81 -19.45 -8.30 0.69
CA PRO A 81 -20.89 -8.12 0.63
C PRO A 81 -21.40 -8.30 -0.80
N GLU A 82 -22.68 -8.68 -0.91
CA GLU A 82 -23.39 -8.79 -2.18
C GLU A 82 -23.98 -7.43 -2.60
N ASP A 83 -23.10 -6.47 -2.83
CA ASP A 83 -23.44 -5.07 -3.11
C ASP A 83 -23.36 -4.70 -4.61
N GLY A 84 -23.10 -5.68 -5.47
CA GLY A 84 -22.90 -5.47 -6.91
C GLY A 84 -21.52 -4.93 -7.27
N GLY A 85 -20.61 -4.80 -6.31
CA GLY A 85 -19.23 -4.42 -6.52
C GLY A 85 -18.38 -5.50 -7.18
N VAL A 86 -17.11 -5.17 -7.43
CA VAL A 86 -16.16 -6.14 -7.99
C VAL A 86 -15.97 -7.29 -7.01
N ARG A 87 -16.25 -8.51 -7.47
CA ARG A 87 -16.22 -9.74 -6.66
C ARG A 87 -17.19 -9.75 -5.47
N ALA A 88 -18.32 -9.04 -5.58
CA ALA A 88 -19.40 -9.18 -4.60
C ALA A 88 -19.71 -10.64 -4.30
N GLY A 89 -19.93 -10.99 -3.04
CA GLY A 89 -20.20 -12.35 -2.59
C GLY A 89 -19.01 -13.32 -2.64
N GLN A 90 -17.81 -12.88 -3.02
CA GLN A 90 -16.63 -13.74 -3.08
C GLN A 90 -15.75 -13.58 -1.82
N PRO A 91 -15.02 -14.62 -1.42
CA PRO A 91 -14.10 -14.50 -0.30
C PRO A 91 -12.90 -13.62 -0.67
N VAL A 92 -12.45 -12.82 0.30
CA VAL A 92 -11.13 -12.17 0.26
C VAL A 92 -10.10 -13.26 0.52
N GLN A 93 -9.16 -13.45 -0.40
CA GLN A 93 -8.13 -14.49 -0.28
C GLN A 93 -6.74 -13.92 -0.06
N TRP A 94 -6.48 -12.72 -0.59
CA TRP A 94 -5.18 -12.08 -0.63
C TRP A 94 -5.35 -10.56 -0.76
N ALA A 95 -4.28 -9.81 -0.58
CA ALA A 95 -4.20 -8.41 -0.98
C ALA A 95 -2.78 -8.13 -1.50
N ASP A 96 -2.65 -7.41 -2.60
CA ASP A 96 -1.35 -7.09 -3.22
C ASP A 96 -0.51 -6.20 -2.32
N ALA A 97 -1.15 -5.25 -1.65
CA ALA A 97 -0.49 -4.38 -0.69
C ALA A 97 -1.46 -3.86 0.38
N VAL A 98 -0.88 -3.46 1.51
CA VAL A 98 -1.50 -2.61 2.52
C VAL A 98 -0.89 -1.23 2.40
N ILE A 99 -1.73 -0.21 2.20
CA ILE A 99 -1.31 1.15 1.88
C ILE A 99 -1.72 2.07 3.02
N SER A 100 -0.75 2.72 3.65
CA SER A 100 -0.98 3.82 4.59
C SER A 100 -0.76 5.15 3.89
N THR A 101 -1.76 6.01 3.91
CA THR A 101 -1.71 7.33 3.29
C THR A 101 -1.27 8.43 4.26
N GLY A 102 -0.64 8.04 5.37
CA GLY A 102 0.04 8.95 6.26
C GLY A 102 -0.67 9.21 7.59
N ASP A 103 -0.21 10.26 8.24
CA ASP A 103 -0.54 10.61 9.61
C ASP A 103 -0.23 9.45 10.58
N ILE A 104 0.95 8.87 10.38
CA ILE A 104 1.48 7.83 11.26
C ILE A 104 1.83 8.44 12.60
N ALA A 105 2.61 9.54 12.60
CA ALA A 105 2.82 10.33 13.80
C ALA A 105 1.58 11.18 14.09
N ASN A 106 1.26 11.39 15.36
CA ASN A 106 0.25 12.37 15.70
C ASN A 106 0.77 13.79 15.51
N ARG A 107 2.03 14.00 15.86
CA ARG A 107 2.79 15.21 15.60
C ARG A 107 4.22 14.85 15.29
N MET A 108 4.81 15.61 14.43
CA MET A 108 6.21 15.45 14.09
C MET A 108 7.14 15.78 15.25
N GLU A 109 6.75 16.75 16.08
CA GLU A 109 7.47 17.12 17.29
C GLU A 109 6.92 16.36 18.50
N GLY A 110 7.79 15.65 19.20
CA GLY A 110 7.52 15.21 20.56
C GLY A 110 7.34 16.41 21.47
N THR A 111 6.39 16.36 22.38
CA THR A 111 6.24 17.38 23.42
C THR A 111 6.34 16.71 24.78
N ASP A 112 7.29 17.13 25.57
CA ASP A 112 7.51 16.60 26.93
C ASP A 112 6.30 16.80 27.83
N GLU A 113 5.52 17.87 27.59
CA GLU A 113 4.38 18.23 28.39
C GLU A 113 3.16 17.32 28.26
N ARG A 114 3.07 16.56 27.15
CA ARG A 114 1.88 15.77 26.82
C ARG A 114 2.13 14.28 26.71
N LEU A 115 3.33 13.80 26.95
CA LEU A 115 3.73 12.40 26.77
C LEU A 115 3.36 11.86 25.36
N ILE A 116 3.42 12.73 24.36
CA ILE A 116 3.19 12.35 22.97
C ILE A 116 4.49 11.75 22.45
N PRO A 117 4.47 10.54 21.89
CA PRO A 117 5.66 9.94 21.33
C PRO A 117 6.24 10.81 20.20
N SER A 118 7.55 10.82 20.10
CA SER A 118 8.25 11.43 18.97
C SER A 118 7.86 10.77 17.64
N ALA A 119 8.10 11.45 16.53
CA ALA A 119 7.84 10.86 15.22
C ALA A 119 8.67 9.60 14.97
N THR A 120 9.90 9.55 15.50
CA THR A 120 10.75 8.35 15.48
C THR A 120 10.10 7.18 16.24
N GLU A 121 9.57 7.42 17.43
CA GLU A 121 8.88 6.39 18.20
C GLU A 121 7.56 5.96 17.53
N CYS A 122 6.82 6.91 16.94
CA CYS A 122 5.61 6.60 16.18
C CYS A 122 5.92 5.69 14.99
N TRP A 123 7.00 5.95 14.27
CA TRP A 123 7.44 5.07 13.19
C TRP A 123 7.83 3.68 13.70
N ALA A 124 8.56 3.58 14.79
CA ALA A 124 8.92 2.29 15.37
C ALA A 124 7.69 1.46 15.76
N LEU A 125 6.63 2.12 16.27
CA LEU A 125 5.35 1.47 16.54
C LEU A 125 4.65 1.00 15.25
N PHE A 126 4.65 1.83 14.21
CA PHE A 126 4.10 1.48 12.90
C PHE A 126 4.87 0.30 12.29
N GLU A 127 6.18 0.35 12.30
CA GLU A 127 7.03 -0.73 11.81
C GLU A 127 6.71 -2.04 12.53
N LYS A 128 6.64 -2.01 13.85
CA LYS A 128 6.30 -3.18 14.66
C LYS A 128 4.92 -3.71 14.35
N GLN A 129 3.90 -2.86 14.27
CA GLN A 129 2.51 -3.28 14.17
C GLN A 129 2.08 -3.56 12.74
N TYR A 130 2.43 -2.69 11.77
CA TYR A 130 2.00 -2.83 10.38
C TYR A 130 3.04 -3.59 9.54
N ILE A 131 4.28 -3.10 9.48
CA ILE A 131 5.28 -3.68 8.58
C ILE A 131 5.60 -5.13 8.99
N ASN A 132 5.78 -5.36 10.28
CA ASN A 132 6.13 -6.67 10.84
C ASN A 132 4.91 -7.46 11.36
N GLY A 133 3.77 -6.82 11.54
CA GLY A 133 2.57 -7.44 12.12
C GLY A 133 1.50 -7.83 11.11
N VAL A 134 1.49 -7.25 9.91
CA VAL A 134 0.59 -7.67 8.83
C VAL A 134 1.05 -9.01 8.28
N SER A 135 0.15 -9.99 8.31
CA SER A 135 0.41 -11.37 7.86
C SER A 135 -0.30 -11.73 6.55
N LEU A 136 -0.99 -10.76 5.93
CA LEU A 136 -1.63 -10.94 4.62
C LEU A 136 -0.60 -11.44 3.59
N LYS A 137 -1.12 -12.26 2.67
CA LYS A 137 -0.36 -12.71 1.51
C LYS A 137 -0.82 -11.96 0.27
N ASP A 138 0.12 -11.75 -0.64
CA ASP A 138 -0.18 -11.31 -2.00
C ASP A 138 -0.72 -12.48 -2.85
N ARG A 139 -1.06 -12.19 -4.09
CA ARG A 139 -1.54 -13.19 -5.06
C ARG A 139 -0.54 -14.33 -5.34
N ALA A 140 0.76 -14.10 -5.11
CA ALA A 140 1.82 -15.08 -5.28
C ALA A 140 2.12 -15.86 -3.98
N GLY A 141 1.37 -15.62 -2.91
CA GLY A 141 1.56 -16.24 -1.60
C GLY A 141 2.73 -15.67 -0.78
N LYS A 142 3.36 -14.61 -1.23
CA LYS A 142 4.37 -13.86 -0.47
C LYS A 142 3.70 -12.93 0.53
N ALA A 143 4.45 -12.39 1.48
CA ALA A 143 3.94 -11.34 2.36
C ALA A 143 3.50 -10.11 1.53
N ALA A 144 2.29 -9.63 1.77
CA ALA A 144 1.79 -8.41 1.15
C ALA A 144 2.68 -7.21 1.54
N GLU A 145 3.03 -6.38 0.56
CA GLU A 145 3.86 -5.20 0.82
C GLU A 145 3.08 -4.18 1.65
N VAL A 146 3.70 -3.63 2.70
CA VAL A 146 3.17 -2.50 3.44
C VAL A 146 3.84 -1.24 2.95
N LEU A 147 3.05 -0.37 2.31
CA LEU A 147 3.49 0.92 1.76
C LEU A 147 3.04 2.05 2.67
N ALA A 148 3.86 3.09 2.80
CA ALA A 148 3.51 4.29 3.54
C ALA A 148 4.00 5.54 2.81
N ILE A 149 3.15 6.55 2.78
CA ILE A 149 3.49 7.91 2.37
C ILE A 149 3.13 8.88 3.50
N PRO A 150 3.79 10.02 3.63
CA PRO A 150 3.52 10.94 4.72
C PRO A 150 2.20 11.70 4.53
N GLY A 151 1.46 11.86 5.62
CA GLY A 151 0.39 12.83 5.76
C GLY A 151 0.89 14.17 6.32
N ASN A 152 -0.04 15.07 6.63
CA ASN A 152 0.34 16.37 7.15
C ASN A 152 0.97 16.32 8.56
N HIS A 153 0.56 15.38 9.39
CA HIS A 153 1.14 15.20 10.73
C HIS A 153 2.55 14.60 10.71
N ASP A 154 2.93 13.93 9.64
CA ASP A 154 4.30 13.42 9.45
C ASP A 154 5.25 14.52 8.95
N VAL A 155 4.72 15.56 8.29
CA VAL A 155 5.50 16.64 7.67
C VAL A 155 5.47 17.92 8.51
N THR A 156 4.38 18.20 9.21
CA THR A 156 4.15 19.42 10.00
C THR A 156 3.56 19.10 11.38
N ASN A 157 3.42 20.13 12.22
CA ASN A 157 2.78 20.02 13.53
C ASN A 157 1.28 19.77 13.51
N ALA A 158 0.68 19.45 12.41
CA ALA A 158 -0.74 19.35 12.19
C ALA A 158 -1.41 20.65 11.69
N VAL A 159 -2.50 20.45 10.94
CA VAL A 159 -3.37 21.56 10.53
C VAL A 159 -3.92 22.31 11.75
N GLY A 160 -3.75 23.61 11.77
CA GLY A 160 -4.18 24.48 12.89
C GLY A 160 -3.14 24.69 13.99
N PHE A 161 -2.02 23.99 13.95
CA PHE A 161 -0.87 24.31 14.80
C PHE A 161 0.20 24.99 13.93
N TYR A 162 0.12 26.28 13.86
CA TYR A 162 1.02 27.13 13.04
C TYR A 162 2.43 27.27 13.67
N LYS A 163 2.95 26.19 14.17
CA LYS A 163 4.36 26.15 14.57
C LYS A 163 5.18 25.73 13.36
N ALA A 164 6.21 26.48 13.11
CA ALA A 164 7.23 26.04 12.16
C ALA A 164 7.70 24.64 12.54
N MET A 165 7.77 23.76 11.55
CA MET A 165 8.41 22.47 11.72
C MET A 165 9.83 22.73 12.23
N ALA A 166 10.23 22.07 13.29
CA ALA A 166 11.60 22.06 13.76
C ALA A 166 12.29 20.78 13.27
N PRO A 167 12.80 20.75 12.02
CA PRO A 167 13.35 19.53 11.41
C PRO A 167 14.52 18.95 12.22
N ALA A 168 15.18 19.82 12.99
CA ALA A 168 16.27 19.41 13.86
C ALA A 168 15.83 18.58 15.07
N LYS A 169 14.52 18.55 15.38
CA LYS A 169 14.02 17.83 16.56
C LYS A 169 13.57 16.43 16.24
N ASP A 170 12.70 16.26 15.26
CA ASP A 170 12.16 14.94 14.97
C ASP A 170 11.51 14.80 13.60
N ASN A 171 12.31 14.43 12.59
CA ASN A 171 11.85 14.03 11.27
C ASN A 171 11.70 12.51 11.13
N GLY A 172 11.69 11.77 12.23
CA GLY A 172 11.95 10.35 12.20
C GLY A 172 10.97 9.57 11.35
N SER A 173 9.67 9.84 11.39
CA SER A 173 8.70 9.15 10.53
C SER A 173 8.91 9.48 9.05
N LEU A 174 9.10 10.74 8.71
CA LEU A 174 9.32 11.18 7.33
C LEU A 174 10.63 10.63 6.75
N LEU A 175 11.73 10.71 7.51
CA LEU A 175 13.01 10.12 7.13
C LEU A 175 12.92 8.60 6.92
N ALA A 176 12.23 7.91 7.81
CA ALA A 176 12.08 6.47 7.70
C ALA A 176 11.24 6.07 6.47
N MET A 177 10.17 6.79 6.17
CA MET A 177 9.40 6.61 4.93
C MET A 177 10.27 6.88 3.69
N TYR A 178 11.07 7.96 3.71
CA TYR A 178 12.01 8.27 2.62
C TYR A 178 13.02 7.15 2.40
N ASN A 179 13.69 6.72 3.47
CA ASN A 179 14.68 5.65 3.39
C ASN A 179 14.07 4.35 2.86
N ARG A 180 12.87 3.98 3.34
CA ARG A 180 12.15 2.81 2.88
C ARG A 180 11.72 2.92 1.42
N ALA A 181 11.21 4.07 0.99
CA ALA A 181 10.78 4.31 -0.38
C ALA A 181 11.93 4.20 -1.39
N ASN A 182 13.10 4.68 -1.01
CA ASN A 182 14.28 4.77 -1.86
C ASN A 182 15.29 3.64 -1.64
N ASN A 183 15.02 2.72 -0.70
CA ASN A 183 15.94 1.68 -0.29
C ASN A 183 17.31 2.25 0.13
N THR A 184 17.29 3.30 0.95
CA THR A 184 18.46 4.01 1.45
C THR A 184 18.55 3.93 2.98
N SER A 185 19.64 4.42 3.52
CA SER A 185 19.88 4.54 4.96
C SER A 185 20.44 5.94 5.26
N LEU A 186 19.77 6.96 4.73
CA LEU A 186 20.17 8.35 4.97
C LEU A 186 20.09 8.65 6.47
N ALA A 187 21.18 9.24 6.99
CA ALA A 187 21.24 9.64 8.39
C ALA A 187 20.41 10.93 8.62
N PRO A 188 19.93 11.16 9.86
CA PRO A 188 19.10 12.34 10.16
C PRO A 188 19.76 13.66 9.78
N GLU A 189 21.07 13.77 9.94
CA GLU A 189 21.85 14.99 9.68
C GLU A 189 21.99 15.29 8.16
N ALA A 190 21.84 14.26 7.32
CA ALA A 190 21.93 14.38 5.88
C ALA A 190 20.55 14.54 5.21
N PHE A 191 19.47 14.27 5.95
CA PHE A 191 18.10 14.37 5.46
C PHE A 191 17.64 15.84 5.40
N ASP A 192 17.13 16.24 4.25
CA ASP A 192 16.53 17.55 4.03
C ASP A 192 15.08 17.38 3.56
N ALA A 193 14.13 17.66 4.44
CA ALA A 193 12.71 17.52 4.16
C ALA A 193 12.21 18.37 2.99
N LYS A 194 12.93 19.44 2.62
CA LYS A 194 12.63 20.27 1.43
C LYS A 194 13.01 19.59 0.13
N ARG A 195 14.11 18.85 0.14
CA ARG A 195 14.67 18.16 -1.02
C ARG A 195 14.19 16.72 -1.11
N ASP A 196 14.22 16.01 0.02
CA ASP A 196 14.08 14.57 0.09
C ASP A 196 12.61 14.18 0.28
N LYS A 197 11.86 14.19 -0.83
CA LYS A 197 10.43 13.90 -0.84
C LYS A 197 10.16 12.40 -1.00
N VAL A 198 9.08 11.93 -0.39
CA VAL A 198 8.66 10.53 -0.48
C VAL A 198 7.84 10.32 -1.72
N PHE A 199 8.38 9.58 -2.67
CA PHE A 199 7.69 9.13 -3.87
C PHE A 199 7.83 7.61 -4.00
N LEU A 200 6.73 6.94 -4.33
CA LEU A 200 6.71 5.51 -4.55
C LEU A 200 6.06 5.22 -5.91
N ASN A 201 6.63 4.25 -6.61
CA ASN A 201 6.06 3.68 -7.82
C ASN A 201 6.02 2.16 -7.65
N ARG A 202 4.84 1.58 -7.79
CA ARG A 202 4.62 0.13 -7.71
C ARG A 202 3.69 -0.30 -8.83
N GLU A 203 3.86 -1.54 -9.26
CA GLU A 203 3.02 -2.14 -10.27
C GLU A 203 2.51 -3.50 -9.80
N TYR A 204 1.19 -3.68 -9.86
CA TYR A 204 0.50 -4.90 -9.48
C TYR A 204 -0.52 -5.24 -10.57
N GLY A 205 -0.39 -6.43 -11.18
CA GLY A 205 -1.34 -6.90 -12.18
C GLY A 205 -1.57 -5.94 -13.36
N GLY A 206 -0.51 -5.25 -13.82
CA GLY A 206 -0.59 -4.25 -14.88
C GLY A 206 -1.15 -2.88 -14.43
N VAL A 207 -1.51 -2.73 -13.16
CA VAL A 207 -1.92 -1.44 -12.57
C VAL A 207 -0.71 -0.77 -11.94
N ARG A 208 -0.38 0.43 -12.42
CA ARG A 208 0.70 1.25 -11.86
C ARG A 208 0.16 2.23 -10.85
N LEU A 209 0.67 2.15 -9.62
CA LEU A 209 0.37 3.07 -8.53
C LEU A 209 1.52 4.07 -8.37
N LEU A 210 1.19 5.35 -8.42
CA LEU A 210 2.10 6.43 -8.12
C LEU A 210 1.67 7.09 -6.81
N PHE A 211 2.56 7.07 -5.83
CA PHE A 211 2.36 7.73 -4.55
C PHE A 211 3.21 8.99 -4.52
N VAL A 212 2.58 10.11 -4.22
CA VAL A 212 3.20 11.42 -4.27
C VAL A 212 3.00 12.13 -2.94
N GLN A 213 4.08 12.55 -2.33
CA GLN A 213 4.01 13.43 -1.17
C GLN A 213 3.47 14.79 -1.61
N MET A 214 2.27 15.14 -1.18
CA MET A 214 1.61 16.41 -1.53
C MET A 214 1.88 17.51 -0.51
N TRP A 215 2.18 17.16 0.73
CA TRP A 215 2.33 18.12 1.80
C TRP A 215 3.66 18.87 1.71
N PRO A 216 3.64 20.20 1.85
CA PRO A 216 4.86 20.99 1.91
C PRO A 216 5.67 20.63 3.15
N ASP A 217 6.90 21.03 3.17
CA ASP A 217 7.85 20.81 4.25
C ASP A 217 7.75 21.84 5.39
N SER A 218 6.87 22.79 5.24
CA SER A 218 6.58 23.81 6.24
C SER A 218 5.09 24.08 6.27
N ALA A 219 4.57 24.42 7.43
CA ALA A 219 3.23 24.98 7.53
C ALA A 219 3.15 26.20 6.60
N ALA A 220 2.35 26.09 5.55
CA ALA A 220 1.99 27.22 4.73
C ALA A 220 0.98 28.09 5.46
#